data_2386951d5f838a5cf15a5b6300e2c37b
#
_entry.id   2386951d5f838a5cf15a5b6300e2c37b
#
_cell.length_a   1.000
_cell.length_b   1.000
_cell.length_c   1.000
_cell.angle_alpha   90.00
_cell.angle_beta   90.00
_cell.angle_gamma   90.00
#
_symmetry.space_group_name_H-M   'P 1'
#
loop_
_entity.id
_entity.type
_entity.pdbx_description
1 polymer ?
#
loop_
_entity_poly.entity_id
_entity_poly.type
_entity_poly.pdbx_seq_one_letter_code
_entity_poly.pdbx_strand_id
1 'polypeptide(L)'
;KMAVEETRMGRVDSKIAKCKNKSKSTWWRMKDQKSRGIIERDEVNGIMKVAKPIGVVGCVTATTNPVINPMHNSMCALKCGNAVIICPHPRAKGVGVRAVELMNEALDKLGMPKNLIQIIKEPTMELSAGLMKTVDLCICTGGPGLVKVAYSSGKPALGVGQGNVQVLVDRDVDYDEVAKMVIAGRTFDNGVLCTCEQNVICPKDKVDEMVAALRANGAYYIDNQADADKVRNSAFPDGVFNKEWTG
;
A
#
# COMPACT_ATOMS: atom_id res chain seq x y z
N LYS A 1 15.86 6.48 3.26
CA LYS A 1 16.15 7.86 3.65
C LYS A 1 15.35 8.85 2.78
N MET A 2 15.63 8.96 1.49
CA MET A 2 14.95 9.85 0.54
C MET A 2 13.40 9.84 0.65
N ALA A 3 12.78 8.67 0.83
CA ALA A 3 11.33 8.56 0.98
C ALA A 3 10.78 9.32 2.21
N VAL A 4 11.48 9.26 3.35
CA VAL A 4 11.10 10.00 4.57
C VAL A 4 11.37 11.50 4.40
N GLU A 5 12.49 11.86 3.82
CA GLU A 5 12.87 13.27 3.60
C GLU A 5 11.89 13.99 2.66
N GLU A 6 11.50 13.35 1.56
CA GLU A 6 10.59 13.96 0.57
C GLU A 6 9.14 13.97 1.05
N THR A 7 8.67 12.86 1.63
CA THR A 7 7.25 12.73 2.04
C THR A 7 6.98 13.28 3.43
N ARG A 8 8.01 13.37 4.27
CA ARG A 8 7.95 13.63 5.72
C ARG A 8 7.05 12.65 6.46
N MET A 9 7.03 11.38 6.01
CA MET A 9 6.17 10.33 6.54
C MET A 9 6.98 9.11 6.94
N GLY A 10 6.70 8.59 8.13
CA GLY A 10 7.25 7.34 8.65
C GLY A 10 8.73 7.40 9.05
N ARG A 11 9.37 6.25 9.17
CA ARG A 11 10.72 6.06 9.69
C ARG A 11 11.63 5.38 8.67
N VAL A 12 12.92 5.75 8.67
CA VAL A 12 13.90 5.21 7.71
C VAL A 12 14.10 3.70 7.89
N ASP A 13 14.23 3.23 9.13
CA ASP A 13 14.37 1.81 9.47
C ASP A 13 13.16 0.98 9.02
N SER A 14 11.96 1.48 9.30
CA SER A 14 10.71 0.87 8.88
C SER A 14 10.57 0.82 7.36
N LYS A 15 10.94 1.90 6.66
CA LYS A 15 10.97 1.92 5.18
C LYS A 15 11.94 0.89 4.61
N ILE A 16 13.13 0.72 5.22
CA ILE A 16 14.12 -0.29 4.81
C ILE A 16 13.56 -1.70 5.02
N ALA A 17 13.03 -1.99 6.22
CA ALA A 17 12.42 -3.28 6.54
C ALA A 17 11.27 -3.60 5.57
N LYS A 18 10.41 -2.63 5.32
CA LYS A 18 9.28 -2.74 4.40
C LYS A 18 9.73 -3.07 2.98
N CYS A 19 10.73 -2.34 2.45
CA CYS A 19 11.27 -2.61 1.12
C CYS A 19 11.84 -4.03 1.01
N LYS A 20 12.65 -4.46 1.98
CA LYS A 20 13.24 -5.81 1.99
C LYS A 20 12.19 -6.91 2.08
N ASN A 21 11.24 -6.79 3.01
CA ASN A 21 10.27 -7.83 3.28
C ASN A 21 9.22 -7.94 2.16
N LYS A 22 8.72 -6.82 1.64
CA LYS A 22 7.70 -6.84 0.59
C LYS A 22 8.25 -7.31 -0.75
N SER A 23 9.47 -6.92 -1.15
CA SER A 23 10.06 -7.44 -2.39
C SER A 23 10.26 -8.94 -2.34
N LYS A 24 10.83 -9.46 -1.23
CA LYS A 24 10.98 -10.91 -1.02
C LYS A 24 9.64 -11.63 -1.03
N SER A 25 8.66 -11.13 -0.26
CA SER A 25 7.32 -11.73 -0.18
C SER A 25 6.63 -11.75 -1.56
N THR A 26 6.73 -10.65 -2.32
CA THR A 26 6.17 -10.59 -3.69
C THR A 26 6.82 -11.65 -4.59
N TRP A 27 8.15 -11.72 -4.59
CA TRP A 27 8.89 -12.72 -5.36
C TRP A 27 8.51 -14.15 -4.98
N TRP A 28 8.55 -14.49 -3.68
CA TRP A 28 8.24 -15.84 -3.21
C TRP A 28 6.82 -16.29 -3.54
N ARG A 29 5.85 -15.37 -3.51
CA ARG A 29 4.46 -15.68 -3.90
C ARG A 29 4.29 -15.93 -5.39
N MET A 30 5.10 -15.30 -6.23
CA MET A 30 4.89 -15.32 -7.69
C MET A 30 5.81 -16.28 -8.43
N LYS A 31 7.02 -16.54 -7.91
CA LYS A 31 8.10 -17.17 -8.69
C LYS A 31 7.71 -18.48 -9.36
N ASP A 32 6.92 -19.29 -8.69
CA ASP A 32 6.50 -20.62 -9.15
C ASP A 32 5.13 -20.64 -9.86
N GLN A 33 4.42 -19.51 -9.88
CA GLN A 33 3.12 -19.43 -10.56
C GLN A 33 3.29 -19.29 -12.06
N LYS A 34 2.59 -20.13 -12.83
CA LYS A 34 2.48 -19.93 -14.27
C LYS A 34 1.65 -18.66 -14.54
N SER A 35 2.24 -17.71 -15.26
CA SER A 35 1.60 -16.43 -15.55
C SER A 35 1.50 -16.11 -17.03
N ARG A 36 1.98 -17.02 -17.92
CA ARG A 36 1.92 -16.89 -19.38
C ARG A 36 1.74 -18.26 -20.03
N GLY A 37 1.08 -18.30 -21.17
CA GLY A 37 0.79 -19.52 -21.91
C GLY A 37 -0.25 -20.38 -21.22
N ILE A 38 -0.24 -21.67 -21.47
CA ILE A 38 -1.22 -22.61 -20.89
C ILE A 38 -0.96 -22.74 -19.39
N ILE A 39 -1.90 -22.29 -18.56
CA ILE A 39 -1.82 -22.35 -17.11
C ILE A 39 -2.54 -23.55 -16.52
N GLU A 40 -3.57 -24.06 -17.20
CA GLU A 40 -4.37 -25.20 -16.76
C GLU A 40 -4.95 -25.94 -17.98
N ARG A 41 -5.04 -27.26 -17.88
CA ARG A 41 -5.78 -28.12 -18.80
C ARG A 41 -6.76 -28.95 -17.98
N ASP A 42 -8.03 -28.92 -18.37
CA ASP A 42 -9.08 -29.78 -17.87
C ASP A 42 -9.44 -30.76 -18.98
N GLU A 43 -8.83 -31.91 -18.94
CA GLU A 43 -9.01 -32.95 -19.96
C GLU A 43 -10.43 -33.56 -19.90
N VAL A 44 -11.10 -33.52 -18.75
CA VAL A 44 -12.45 -34.05 -18.56
C VAL A 44 -13.48 -33.21 -19.30
N ASN A 45 -13.37 -31.88 -19.17
CA ASN A 45 -14.31 -30.91 -19.77
C ASN A 45 -13.80 -30.34 -21.10
N GLY A 46 -12.60 -30.73 -21.56
CA GLY A 46 -12.00 -30.23 -22.79
C GLY A 46 -11.64 -28.74 -22.74
N ILE A 47 -11.36 -28.19 -21.53
CA ILE A 47 -11.10 -26.77 -21.31
C ILE A 47 -9.61 -26.52 -21.15
N MET A 48 -9.11 -25.47 -21.81
CA MET A 48 -7.75 -24.99 -21.65
C MET A 48 -7.76 -23.52 -21.21
N LYS A 49 -7.11 -23.22 -20.07
CA LYS A 49 -6.89 -21.84 -19.61
C LYS A 49 -5.54 -21.33 -20.09
N VAL A 50 -5.55 -20.23 -20.83
CA VAL A 50 -4.35 -19.61 -21.39
C VAL A 50 -4.21 -18.20 -20.83
N ALA A 51 -3.12 -17.94 -20.09
CA ALA A 51 -2.79 -16.60 -19.64
C ALA A 51 -2.07 -15.81 -20.74
N LYS A 52 -2.54 -14.59 -20.99
CA LYS A 52 -1.98 -13.65 -21.96
C LYS A 52 -1.67 -12.32 -21.29
N PRO A 53 -0.67 -11.55 -21.76
CA PRO A 53 -0.49 -10.17 -21.34
C PRO A 53 -1.74 -9.34 -21.63
N ILE A 54 -2.03 -8.39 -20.76
CA ILE A 54 -3.09 -7.39 -20.97
C ILE A 54 -2.58 -6.26 -21.89
N GLY A 55 -1.29 -5.90 -21.76
CA GLY A 55 -0.67 -4.81 -22.51
C GLY A 55 0.07 -3.84 -21.60
N VAL A 56 -0.43 -2.62 -21.47
CA VAL A 56 0.15 -1.56 -20.62
C VAL A 56 -0.66 -1.40 -19.34
N VAL A 57 0.01 -1.51 -18.20
CA VAL A 57 -0.58 -1.31 -16.88
C VAL A 57 -0.23 0.09 -16.36
N GLY A 58 -1.24 0.92 -16.12
CA GLY A 58 -1.07 2.23 -15.47
C GLY A 58 -1.18 2.10 -13.96
N CYS A 59 -0.17 2.58 -13.23
CA CYS A 59 -0.12 2.49 -11.77
C CYS A 59 -0.11 3.88 -11.14
N VAL A 60 -1.20 4.30 -10.53
CA VAL A 60 -1.23 5.52 -9.70
C VAL A 60 -0.92 5.13 -8.26
N THR A 61 0.14 5.72 -7.70
CA THR A 61 0.71 5.25 -6.42
C THR A 61 0.58 6.29 -5.30
N ALA A 62 0.42 5.78 -4.07
CA ALA A 62 0.23 6.59 -2.87
C ALA A 62 1.56 7.14 -2.32
N THR A 63 1.48 8.23 -1.55
CA THR A 63 2.61 8.85 -0.83
C THR A 63 3.21 7.92 0.23
N THR A 64 2.38 7.10 0.88
CA THR A 64 2.78 6.24 2.01
C THR A 64 3.75 5.12 1.64
N ASN A 65 3.72 4.70 0.36
CA ASN A 65 4.52 3.59 -0.16
C ASN A 65 5.20 3.91 -1.51
N PRO A 66 6.01 4.98 -1.57
CA PRO A 66 6.49 5.54 -2.84
C PRO A 66 7.52 4.66 -3.58
N VAL A 67 8.13 3.70 -2.89
CA VAL A 67 9.05 2.71 -3.48
C VAL A 67 8.35 1.37 -3.68
N ILE A 68 7.60 0.92 -2.66
CA ILE A 68 7.02 -0.42 -2.64
C ILE A 68 5.92 -0.61 -3.68
N ASN A 69 5.02 0.38 -3.83
CA ASN A 69 3.95 0.27 -4.81
C ASN A 69 4.48 0.20 -6.25
N PRO A 70 5.37 1.11 -6.70
CA PRO A 70 6.02 0.98 -8.00
C PRO A 70 6.70 -0.38 -8.20
N MET A 71 7.49 -0.83 -7.23
CA MET A 71 8.23 -2.08 -7.32
C MET A 71 7.29 -3.30 -7.38
N HIS A 72 6.33 -3.42 -6.47
CA HIS A 72 5.38 -4.53 -6.42
C HIS A 72 4.58 -4.63 -7.72
N ASN A 73 3.98 -3.52 -8.14
CA ASN A 73 3.14 -3.49 -9.34
C ASN A 73 3.95 -3.80 -10.60
N SER A 74 5.19 -3.28 -10.69
CA SER A 74 6.09 -3.59 -11.81
C SER A 74 6.48 -5.07 -11.84
N MET A 75 6.83 -5.66 -10.70
CA MET A 75 7.14 -7.09 -10.62
C MET A 75 5.98 -7.96 -11.08
N CYS A 76 4.75 -7.66 -10.62
CA CYS A 76 3.55 -8.40 -11.02
C CYS A 76 3.26 -8.24 -12.52
N ALA A 77 3.31 -7.02 -13.03
CA ALA A 77 3.01 -6.73 -14.43
C ALA A 77 4.05 -7.36 -15.38
N LEU A 78 5.34 -7.20 -15.11
CA LEU A 78 6.41 -7.77 -15.92
C LEU A 78 6.39 -9.30 -15.94
N LYS A 79 6.10 -9.93 -14.79
CA LYS A 79 5.96 -11.39 -14.72
C LYS A 79 4.86 -11.91 -15.65
N CYS A 80 3.78 -11.13 -15.81
CA CYS A 80 2.67 -11.45 -16.72
C CYS A 80 2.93 -10.99 -18.17
N GLY A 81 4.09 -10.37 -18.45
CA GLY A 81 4.49 -9.91 -19.78
C GLY A 81 3.92 -8.57 -20.18
N ASN A 82 3.52 -7.74 -19.23
CA ASN A 82 3.00 -6.39 -19.45
C ASN A 82 4.09 -5.33 -19.30
N ALA A 83 3.90 -4.15 -19.89
CA ALA A 83 4.63 -2.94 -19.57
C ALA A 83 3.90 -2.13 -18.49
N VAL A 84 4.61 -1.21 -17.83
CA VAL A 84 4.06 -0.41 -16.72
C VAL A 84 4.37 1.06 -16.90
N ILE A 85 3.38 1.91 -16.66
CA ILE A 85 3.56 3.36 -16.51
C ILE A 85 3.16 3.76 -15.10
N ILE A 86 4.12 4.26 -14.32
CA ILE A 86 3.91 4.72 -12.95
C ILE A 86 3.54 6.21 -12.95
N CYS A 87 2.47 6.56 -12.26
CA CYS A 87 2.12 7.93 -11.92
C CYS A 87 2.25 8.09 -10.40
N PRO A 88 3.35 8.65 -9.89
CA PRO A 88 3.57 8.80 -8.46
C PRO A 88 2.71 9.94 -7.90
N HIS A 89 2.51 9.93 -6.58
CA HIS A 89 1.92 11.07 -5.92
C HIS A 89 2.87 12.29 -6.01
N PRO A 90 2.39 13.53 -6.23
CA PRO A 90 3.26 14.72 -6.35
C PRO A 90 4.24 14.92 -5.20
N ARG A 91 3.83 14.60 -3.94
CA ARG A 91 4.69 14.65 -2.75
C ARG A 91 5.73 13.53 -2.65
N ALA A 92 5.81 12.64 -3.61
CA ALA A 92 6.70 11.48 -3.62
C ALA A 92 7.28 11.22 -5.02
N LYS A 93 7.29 12.24 -5.88
CA LYS A 93 7.70 12.12 -7.28
C LYS A 93 9.18 11.81 -7.43
N GLY A 94 10.05 12.47 -6.65
CA GLY A 94 11.49 12.28 -6.72
C GLY A 94 11.93 10.88 -6.30
N VAL A 95 11.41 10.39 -5.18
CA VAL A 95 11.69 9.02 -4.73
C VAL A 95 11.09 7.97 -5.68
N GLY A 96 9.92 8.26 -6.27
CA GLY A 96 9.32 7.40 -7.29
C GLY A 96 10.19 7.29 -8.54
N VAL A 97 10.69 8.42 -9.04
CA VAL A 97 11.62 8.47 -10.19
C VAL A 97 12.88 7.66 -9.89
N ARG A 98 13.50 7.88 -8.73
CA ARG A 98 14.71 7.14 -8.36
C ARG A 98 14.47 5.63 -8.22
N ALA A 99 13.32 5.22 -7.71
CA ALA A 99 12.95 3.81 -7.63
C ALA A 99 12.82 3.17 -9.02
N VAL A 100 12.18 3.86 -9.98
CA VAL A 100 12.05 3.37 -11.36
C VAL A 100 13.39 3.33 -12.08
N GLU A 101 14.26 4.33 -11.88
CA GLU A 101 15.63 4.31 -12.41
C GLU A 101 16.40 3.06 -11.97
N LEU A 102 16.39 2.75 -10.66
CA LEU A 102 17.05 1.57 -10.12
C LEU A 102 16.48 0.26 -10.68
N MET A 103 15.16 0.19 -10.89
CA MET A 103 14.55 -0.97 -11.55
C MET A 103 14.98 -1.10 -13.00
N ASN A 104 15.05 0.00 -13.75
CA ASN A 104 15.51 0.00 -15.15
C ASN A 104 16.99 -0.34 -15.25
N GLU A 105 17.85 0.17 -14.35
CA GLU A 105 19.27 -0.22 -14.27
C GLU A 105 19.43 -1.74 -14.08
N ALA A 106 18.55 -2.38 -13.28
CA ALA A 106 18.56 -3.82 -13.10
C ALA A 106 18.09 -4.57 -14.35
N LEU A 107 17.04 -4.09 -15.03
CA LEU A 107 16.54 -4.66 -16.27
C LEU A 107 17.57 -4.53 -17.40
N ASP A 108 18.26 -3.41 -17.50
CA ASP A 108 19.33 -3.20 -18.48
C ASP A 108 20.48 -4.18 -18.32
N LYS A 109 20.90 -4.46 -17.08
CA LYS A 109 21.94 -5.46 -16.79
C LYS A 109 21.55 -6.88 -17.22
N LEU A 110 20.24 -7.14 -17.29
CA LEU A 110 19.69 -8.42 -17.73
C LEU A 110 19.38 -8.45 -19.25
N GLY A 111 19.73 -7.39 -19.99
CA GLY A 111 19.45 -7.28 -21.42
C GLY A 111 17.96 -7.21 -21.78
N MET A 112 17.13 -6.75 -20.86
CA MET A 112 15.69 -6.65 -21.09
C MET A 112 15.36 -5.48 -22.03
N PRO A 113 14.23 -5.54 -22.76
CA PRO A 113 13.78 -4.44 -23.60
C PRO A 113 13.65 -3.13 -22.83
N LYS A 114 13.95 -2.01 -23.51
CA LYS A 114 13.77 -0.67 -22.95
C LYS A 114 12.28 -0.33 -22.77
N ASN A 115 12.00 0.60 -21.89
CA ASN A 115 10.66 1.15 -21.66
C ASN A 115 9.64 0.17 -21.06
N LEU A 116 10.08 -0.92 -20.46
CA LEU A 116 9.19 -1.83 -19.75
C LEU A 116 8.58 -1.19 -18.50
N ILE A 117 9.35 -0.33 -17.82
CA ILE A 117 8.87 0.46 -16.69
C ILE A 117 9.13 1.93 -16.99
N GLN A 118 8.07 2.71 -17.03
CA GLN A 118 8.12 4.15 -17.25
C GLN A 118 7.50 4.88 -16.06
N ILE A 119 7.82 6.16 -15.90
CA ILE A 119 7.29 7.01 -14.84
C ILE A 119 6.99 8.42 -15.33
N ILE A 120 5.86 8.97 -14.91
CA ILE A 120 5.51 10.37 -15.10
C ILE A 120 6.32 11.19 -14.07
N LYS A 121 7.31 11.94 -14.54
CA LYS A 121 8.23 12.69 -13.65
C LYS A 121 7.55 13.87 -12.96
N GLU A 122 6.63 14.54 -13.63
CA GLU A 122 5.84 15.65 -13.11
C GLU A 122 4.35 15.28 -13.09
N PRO A 123 3.89 14.55 -12.07
CA PRO A 123 2.51 14.09 -12.01
C PRO A 123 1.53 15.23 -11.69
N THR A 124 0.41 15.25 -12.43
CA THR A 124 -0.73 16.12 -12.20
C THR A 124 -2.02 15.31 -12.12
N MET A 125 -3.09 15.92 -11.65
CA MET A 125 -4.42 15.28 -11.65
C MET A 125 -4.88 14.94 -13.06
N GLU A 126 -4.60 15.82 -14.01
CA GLU A 126 -4.93 15.64 -15.43
C GLU A 126 -4.16 14.47 -16.04
N LEU A 127 -2.84 14.40 -15.81
CA LEU A 127 -2.01 13.29 -16.28
C LEU A 127 -2.41 11.96 -15.66
N SER A 128 -2.79 11.96 -14.37
CA SER A 128 -3.30 10.76 -13.70
C SER A 128 -4.60 10.27 -14.34
N ALA A 129 -5.55 11.19 -14.59
CA ALA A 129 -6.82 10.87 -15.25
C ALA A 129 -6.63 10.44 -16.71
N GLY A 130 -5.71 11.08 -17.43
CA GLY A 130 -5.32 10.72 -18.79
C GLY A 130 -4.71 9.33 -18.86
N LEU A 131 -3.79 9.00 -17.95
CA LEU A 131 -3.19 7.67 -17.85
C LEU A 131 -4.29 6.59 -17.66
N MET A 132 -5.21 6.81 -16.70
CA MET A 132 -6.29 5.87 -16.41
C MET A 132 -7.20 5.59 -17.61
N LYS A 133 -7.39 6.57 -18.50
CA LYS A 133 -8.20 6.42 -19.73
C LYS A 133 -7.45 5.75 -20.87
N THR A 134 -6.12 5.76 -20.85
CA THR A 134 -5.29 5.36 -22.01
C THR A 134 -4.79 3.91 -21.88
N VAL A 135 -4.46 3.46 -20.66
CA VAL A 135 -3.88 2.14 -20.42
C VAL A 135 -4.90 1.01 -20.56
N ASP A 136 -4.41 -0.23 -20.64
CA ASP A 136 -5.24 -1.42 -20.77
C ASP A 136 -5.76 -1.92 -19.42
N LEU A 137 -5.03 -1.65 -18.33
CA LEU A 137 -5.44 -1.92 -16.94
C LEU A 137 -4.93 -0.80 -16.04
N CYS A 138 -5.77 -0.29 -15.18
CA CYS A 138 -5.39 0.68 -14.15
C CYS A 138 -5.27 0.02 -12.77
N ILE A 139 -4.15 0.26 -12.07
CA ILE A 139 -3.98 -0.04 -10.64
C ILE A 139 -3.85 1.28 -9.91
N CYS A 140 -4.81 1.60 -9.06
CA CYS A 140 -4.88 2.88 -8.39
C CYS A 140 -4.87 2.69 -6.87
N THR A 141 -3.89 3.26 -6.19
CA THR A 141 -3.82 3.28 -4.73
C THR A 141 -3.91 4.71 -4.22
N GLY A 142 -4.97 5.05 -3.51
CA GLY A 142 -5.17 6.42 -3.02
C GLY A 142 -6.47 6.64 -2.28
N GLY A 143 -6.87 7.89 -2.11
CA GLY A 143 -8.13 8.24 -1.44
C GLY A 143 -9.38 7.87 -2.26
N PRO A 144 -10.57 7.90 -1.62
CA PRO A 144 -11.83 7.46 -2.26
C PRO A 144 -12.14 8.17 -3.57
N GLY A 145 -11.85 9.48 -3.67
CA GLY A 145 -12.05 10.26 -4.88
C GLY A 145 -11.23 9.74 -6.07
N LEU A 146 -9.97 9.42 -5.85
CA LEU A 146 -9.08 8.88 -6.88
C LEU A 146 -9.51 7.48 -7.33
N VAL A 147 -9.92 6.63 -6.39
CA VAL A 147 -10.44 5.29 -6.67
C VAL A 147 -11.73 5.37 -7.50
N LYS A 148 -12.62 6.32 -7.18
CA LYS A 148 -13.83 6.59 -7.98
C LYS A 148 -13.48 6.99 -9.42
N VAL A 149 -12.49 7.86 -9.62
CA VAL A 149 -12.02 8.25 -10.96
C VAL A 149 -11.48 7.04 -11.72
N ALA A 150 -10.71 6.16 -11.07
CA ALA A 150 -10.19 4.94 -11.70
C ALA A 150 -11.32 4.03 -12.20
N TYR A 151 -12.31 3.74 -11.36
CA TYR A 151 -13.46 2.91 -11.76
C TYR A 151 -14.36 3.57 -12.82
N SER A 152 -14.35 4.90 -12.90
CA SER A 152 -15.11 5.67 -13.91
C SER A 152 -14.32 5.95 -15.18
N SER A 153 -13.10 5.42 -15.32
CA SER A 153 -12.21 5.71 -16.46
C SER A 153 -12.65 5.05 -17.77
N GLY A 154 -13.56 4.07 -17.70
CA GLY A 154 -13.96 3.24 -18.85
C GLY A 154 -12.97 2.10 -19.16
N LYS A 155 -11.97 1.89 -18.32
CA LYS A 155 -10.97 0.81 -18.42
C LYS A 155 -11.08 -0.14 -17.22
N PRO A 156 -10.64 -1.39 -17.34
CA PRO A 156 -10.49 -2.28 -16.20
C PRO A 156 -9.63 -1.59 -15.14
N ALA A 157 -10.09 -1.60 -13.88
CA ALA A 157 -9.38 -0.93 -12.80
C ALA A 157 -9.38 -1.76 -11.51
N LEU A 158 -8.23 -1.76 -10.83
CA LEU A 158 -8.04 -2.30 -9.48
C LEU A 158 -7.79 -1.13 -8.54
N GLY A 159 -8.85 -0.68 -7.86
CA GLY A 159 -8.79 0.44 -6.94
C GLY A 159 -8.55 -0.01 -5.50
N VAL A 160 -7.56 0.57 -4.85
CA VAL A 160 -7.24 0.35 -3.43
C VAL A 160 -7.42 1.66 -2.69
N GLY A 161 -8.44 1.71 -1.84
CA GLY A 161 -8.79 2.87 -1.03
C GLY A 161 -8.18 2.85 0.37
N GLN A 162 -8.76 3.66 1.24
CA GLN A 162 -8.43 3.69 2.67
C GLN A 162 -8.96 2.42 3.35
N GLY A 163 -8.19 1.90 4.30
CA GLY A 163 -8.59 0.82 5.19
C GLY A 163 -8.85 1.36 6.60
N ASN A 164 -9.71 0.67 7.33
CA ASN A 164 -9.88 0.80 8.78
C ASN A 164 -9.68 -0.60 9.37
N VAL A 165 -8.45 -0.86 9.83
CA VAL A 165 -8.03 -2.21 10.21
C VAL A 165 -8.61 -2.60 11.57
N GLN A 166 -9.34 -3.70 11.60
CA GLN A 166 -9.94 -4.25 12.81
C GLN A 166 -9.06 -5.41 13.32
N VAL A 167 -8.80 -5.41 14.62
CA VAL A 167 -8.22 -6.55 15.34
C VAL A 167 -9.35 -7.22 16.11
N LEU A 168 -9.66 -8.43 15.74
CA LEU A 168 -10.64 -9.26 16.48
C LEU A 168 -9.91 -10.14 17.48
N VAL A 169 -10.20 -9.94 18.74
CA VAL A 169 -9.57 -10.66 19.87
C VAL A 169 -10.57 -11.63 20.46
N ASP A 170 -10.21 -12.90 20.55
CA ASP A 170 -11.04 -13.94 21.17
C ASP A 170 -10.81 -13.98 22.69
N ARG A 171 -11.61 -14.85 23.39
CA ARG A 171 -11.58 -14.99 24.85
C ARG A 171 -10.33 -15.70 25.37
N ASP A 172 -9.94 -16.74 24.67
CA ASP A 172 -8.93 -17.72 25.10
C ASP A 172 -7.54 -17.38 24.54
N VAL A 173 -7.14 -16.11 24.66
CA VAL A 173 -5.83 -15.60 24.19
C VAL A 173 -5.11 -14.87 25.32
N ASP A 174 -3.79 -14.77 25.21
CA ASP A 174 -2.98 -13.92 26.07
C ASP A 174 -3.13 -12.46 25.67
N TYR A 175 -3.84 -11.66 26.47
CA TYR A 175 -4.13 -10.24 26.19
C TYR A 175 -2.88 -9.38 26.21
N ASP A 176 -1.85 -9.75 26.98
CA ASP A 176 -0.58 -9.03 26.99
C ASP A 176 0.18 -9.21 25.67
N GLU A 177 0.24 -10.43 25.14
CA GLU A 177 0.82 -10.71 23.82
C GLU A 177 0.02 -10.05 22.69
N VAL A 178 -1.31 -10.04 22.76
CA VAL A 178 -2.15 -9.32 21.79
C VAL A 178 -1.83 -7.81 21.83
N ALA A 179 -1.73 -7.21 23.03
CA ALA A 179 -1.41 -5.81 23.20
C ALA A 179 -0.05 -5.45 22.58
N LYS A 180 0.98 -6.28 22.81
CA LYS A 180 2.30 -6.11 22.21
C LYS A 180 2.23 -6.13 20.66
N MET A 181 1.51 -7.09 20.10
CA MET A 181 1.34 -7.18 18.64
C MET A 181 0.59 -5.98 18.06
N VAL A 182 -0.49 -5.54 18.69
CA VAL A 182 -1.28 -4.37 18.28
C VAL A 182 -0.42 -3.11 18.31
N ILE A 183 0.31 -2.87 19.40
CA ILE A 183 1.17 -1.70 19.53
C ILE A 183 2.31 -1.72 18.52
N ALA A 184 2.97 -2.89 18.35
CA ALA A 184 4.04 -3.03 17.37
C ALA A 184 3.55 -2.77 15.93
N GLY A 185 2.39 -3.28 15.56
CA GLY A 185 1.79 -3.04 14.25
C GLY A 185 1.31 -1.61 14.07
N ARG A 186 0.64 -1.03 15.07
CA ARG A 186 0.15 0.36 15.03
C ARG A 186 1.26 1.38 14.95
N THR A 187 2.37 1.18 15.67
CA THR A 187 3.49 2.13 15.71
C THR A 187 4.51 1.93 14.59
N PHE A 188 4.41 0.83 13.83
CA PHE A 188 5.29 0.58 12.70
C PHE A 188 5.17 1.69 11.65
N ASP A 189 6.32 2.22 11.23
CA ASP A 189 6.40 3.32 10.26
C ASP A 189 5.54 4.56 10.68
N ASN A 190 5.46 4.83 12.00
CA ASN A 190 4.61 5.86 12.62
C ASN A 190 3.11 5.73 12.27
N GLY A 191 2.61 4.51 12.06
CA GLY A 191 1.21 4.28 11.71
C GLY A 191 0.82 4.73 10.29
N VAL A 192 1.79 5.03 9.43
CA VAL A 192 1.55 5.51 8.05
C VAL A 192 0.99 4.40 7.14
N LEU A 193 1.19 3.13 7.48
CA LEU A 193 0.68 2.04 6.67
C LEU A 193 -0.86 1.97 6.70
N CYS A 194 -1.45 1.73 5.54
CA CYS A 194 -2.89 1.47 5.43
C CYS A 194 -3.35 0.16 6.09
N THR A 195 -2.41 -0.68 6.52
CA THR A 195 -2.64 -1.96 7.20
C THR A 195 -2.27 -1.93 8.69
N CYS A 196 -1.96 -0.75 9.26
CA CYS A 196 -1.78 -0.61 10.71
C CYS A 196 -3.10 -0.79 11.44
N GLU A 197 -3.06 -1.43 12.58
CA GLU A 197 -4.20 -1.66 13.46
C GLU A 197 -4.83 -0.33 13.90
N GLN A 198 -6.16 -0.25 13.83
CA GLN A 198 -6.89 1.00 14.15
C GLN A 198 -7.94 0.78 15.24
N ASN A 199 -8.61 -0.36 15.23
CA ASN A 199 -9.58 -0.71 16.24
C ASN A 199 -9.28 -2.09 16.80
N VAL A 200 -9.52 -2.26 18.11
CA VAL A 200 -9.48 -3.54 18.79
C VAL A 200 -10.90 -3.90 19.23
N ILE A 201 -11.39 -5.03 18.79
CA ILE A 201 -12.70 -5.58 19.11
C ILE A 201 -12.47 -6.81 19.97
N CYS A 202 -12.93 -6.78 21.22
CA CYS A 202 -12.80 -7.89 22.16
C CYS A 202 -14.14 -8.18 22.86
N PRO A 203 -14.30 -9.33 23.51
CA PRO A 203 -15.49 -9.62 24.30
C PRO A 203 -15.76 -8.54 25.34
N LYS A 204 -17.03 -8.17 25.54
CA LYS A 204 -17.44 -7.07 26.42
C LYS A 204 -16.91 -7.19 27.85
N ASP A 205 -16.89 -8.40 28.39
CA ASP A 205 -16.40 -8.73 29.72
C ASP A 205 -14.87 -8.75 29.83
N LYS A 206 -14.16 -8.58 28.72
CA LYS A 206 -12.68 -8.54 28.62
C LYS A 206 -12.11 -7.17 28.27
N VAL A 207 -12.95 -6.15 28.14
CA VAL A 207 -12.52 -4.80 27.75
C VAL A 207 -11.52 -4.21 28.75
N ASP A 208 -11.79 -4.33 30.05
CA ASP A 208 -10.91 -3.78 31.09
C ASP A 208 -9.54 -4.48 31.10
N GLU A 209 -9.51 -5.80 30.88
CA GLU A 209 -8.28 -6.57 30.75
C GLU A 209 -7.47 -6.14 29.52
N MET A 210 -8.13 -5.95 28.38
CA MET A 210 -7.49 -5.48 27.14
C MET A 210 -6.94 -4.06 27.30
N VAL A 211 -7.69 -3.15 27.92
CA VAL A 211 -7.23 -1.78 28.20
C VAL A 211 -6.03 -1.77 29.14
N ALA A 212 -6.05 -2.60 30.20
CA ALA A 212 -4.93 -2.74 31.12
C ALA A 212 -3.67 -3.28 30.41
N ALA A 213 -3.81 -4.29 29.55
CA ALA A 213 -2.72 -4.84 28.76
C ALA A 213 -2.14 -3.80 27.78
N LEU A 214 -2.98 -3.05 27.07
CA LEU A 214 -2.54 -1.98 26.18
C LEU A 214 -1.77 -0.88 26.93
N ARG A 215 -2.28 -0.45 28.10
CA ARG A 215 -1.59 0.53 28.96
C ARG A 215 -0.22 0.02 29.46
N ALA A 216 -0.15 -1.23 29.89
CA ALA A 216 1.10 -1.86 30.35
C ALA A 216 2.17 -1.90 29.24
N ASN A 217 1.73 -1.98 28.00
CA ASN A 217 2.59 -2.00 26.80
C ASN A 217 2.79 -0.61 26.14
N GLY A 218 2.43 0.48 26.83
CA GLY A 218 2.77 1.84 26.42
C GLY A 218 1.67 2.62 25.69
N ALA A 219 0.46 2.08 25.56
CA ALA A 219 -0.66 2.86 25.05
C ALA A 219 -1.19 3.84 26.10
N TYR A 220 -1.58 5.02 25.66
CA TYR A 220 -2.32 5.98 26.49
C TYR A 220 -3.82 5.82 26.22
N TYR A 221 -4.58 5.59 27.28
CA TYR A 221 -6.04 5.44 27.19
C TYR A 221 -6.73 6.74 27.62
N ILE A 222 -7.52 7.31 26.74
CA ILE A 222 -8.31 8.51 27.00
C ILE A 222 -9.72 8.05 27.38
N ASP A 223 -10.08 8.28 28.64
CA ASP A 223 -11.35 7.85 29.25
C ASP A 223 -12.30 9.04 29.55
N ASN A 224 -11.89 10.25 29.22
CA ASN A 224 -12.67 11.45 29.48
C ASN A 224 -12.80 12.36 28.25
N GLN A 225 -13.92 13.08 28.18
CA GLN A 225 -14.25 13.92 27.06
C GLN A 225 -13.30 15.11 26.88
N ALA A 226 -12.81 15.68 27.99
CA ALA A 226 -11.94 16.87 27.93
C ALA A 226 -10.60 16.58 27.22
N ASP A 227 -9.98 15.43 27.49
CA ASP A 227 -8.75 15.03 26.82
C ASP A 227 -9.02 14.54 25.38
N ALA A 228 -10.14 13.87 25.15
CA ALA A 228 -10.56 13.54 23.80
C ALA A 228 -10.75 14.79 22.93
N ASP A 229 -11.33 15.85 23.48
CA ASP A 229 -11.52 17.13 22.77
C ASP A 229 -10.19 17.86 22.53
N LYS A 230 -9.24 17.80 23.46
CA LYS A 230 -7.87 18.35 23.25
C LYS A 230 -7.20 17.66 22.05
N VAL A 231 -7.23 16.32 22.01
CA VAL A 231 -6.65 15.55 20.90
C VAL A 231 -7.37 15.88 19.59
N ARG A 232 -8.72 15.91 19.61
CA ARG A 232 -9.52 16.25 18.43
C ARG A 232 -9.19 17.65 17.91
N ASN A 233 -9.16 18.67 18.79
CA ASN A 233 -8.89 20.04 18.41
C ASN A 233 -7.46 20.25 17.91
N SER A 234 -6.49 19.49 18.42
CA SER A 234 -5.12 19.51 17.93
C SER A 234 -4.98 18.83 16.56
N ALA A 235 -5.69 17.69 16.39
CA ALA A 235 -5.68 16.95 15.12
C ALA A 235 -6.53 17.62 14.01
N PHE A 236 -7.60 18.31 14.41
CA PHE A 236 -8.56 18.96 13.52
C PHE A 236 -8.86 20.40 13.98
N PRO A 237 -7.89 21.31 13.98
CA PRO A 237 -8.17 22.71 14.26
C PRO A 237 -9.19 23.24 13.25
N ASP A 238 -10.25 23.88 13.77
CA ASP A 238 -11.36 24.39 12.95
C ASP A 238 -12.03 23.36 12.04
N GLY A 239 -11.98 22.07 12.44
CA GLY A 239 -12.53 20.95 11.67
C GLY A 239 -11.69 20.50 10.47
N VAL A 240 -10.53 21.11 10.26
CA VAL A 240 -9.60 20.76 9.17
C VAL A 240 -8.44 19.92 9.71
N PHE A 241 -8.14 18.83 9.05
CA PHE A 241 -7.05 17.95 9.47
C PHE A 241 -5.68 18.64 9.45
N ASN A 242 -5.04 18.66 10.60
CA ASN A 242 -3.68 19.20 10.76
C ASN A 242 -2.65 18.24 10.13
N LYS A 243 -2.03 18.68 9.05
CA LYS A 243 -1.06 17.88 8.28
C LYS A 243 0.21 17.53 9.07
N GLU A 244 0.50 18.22 10.17
CA GLU A 244 1.63 17.92 11.04
C GLU A 244 1.41 16.66 11.90
N TRP A 245 0.15 16.17 11.99
CA TRP A 245 -0.20 14.90 12.61
C TRP A 245 0.10 13.68 11.71
N THR A 246 0.65 13.87 10.53
CA THR A 246 1.03 12.76 9.65
C THR A 246 2.41 12.21 10.01
N GLY A 247 2.45 11.25 10.90
CA GLY A 247 3.54 10.31 11.18
C GLY A 247 4.96 10.78 11.21
#